data_d5502d4dcad9c8d8d78944c0e507666e
#
_entry.id   d5502d4dcad9c8d8d78944c0e507666e
#
_cell.length_a   1.000
_cell.length_b   1.000
_cell.length_c   1.000
_cell.angle_alpha   90.00
_cell.angle_beta   90.00
_cell.angle_gamma   90.00
#
_symmetry.space_group_name_H-M   'P 1'
#
loop_
_entity.id
_entity.type
_entity.pdbx_description
1 polymer ?
#
loop_
_entity_poly.entity_id
_entity_poly.type
_entity_poly.pdbx_seq_one_letter_code
_entity_poly.pdbx_strand_id
1 'polypeptide(L)'
;MEDYVTLERSDDAMIVRFDRQGALNAFDQKMITELTDTAKLLAEDLTVRSVVLTGASAAFSSGIDLKDAQNWDLEAMNDLEIRRRFYRGVRLCQAWEDLPQITIAAAEGMMVGAGCALGLACDWRVLARDAYLFVPEVQVGLNLQWGALPRLVTLVGPARAKEICLLGEKMSSDQALVWGLI
;
A
#
# COMPACT_ATOMS: atom_id res chain seq x y z
N MET A 1 -14.09 -14.50 12.51
CA MET A 1 -13.23 -13.30 12.37
C MET A 1 -13.74 -12.60 11.12
N GLU A 2 -14.15 -11.36 11.23
CA GLU A 2 -14.64 -10.60 10.07
C GLU A 2 -13.50 -10.35 9.09
N ASP A 3 -13.82 -10.32 7.79
CA ASP A 3 -12.86 -10.01 6.75
C ASP A 3 -12.51 -8.51 6.81
N TYR A 4 -11.25 -8.17 6.53
CA TYR A 4 -10.80 -6.78 6.49
C TYR A 4 -11.08 -6.12 5.15
N VAL A 5 -11.26 -6.92 4.10
CA VAL A 5 -11.48 -6.44 2.73
C VAL A 5 -12.93 -6.65 2.33
N THR A 6 -13.55 -5.59 1.85
CA THR A 6 -14.91 -5.61 1.30
C THR A 6 -14.90 -5.16 -0.15
N LEU A 7 -15.76 -5.74 -0.95
CA LEU A 7 -15.92 -5.46 -2.37
C LEU A 7 -17.30 -4.87 -2.64
N GLU A 8 -17.33 -3.72 -3.28
CA GLU A 8 -18.56 -3.07 -3.72
C GLU A 8 -18.48 -2.81 -5.22
N ARG A 9 -19.42 -3.39 -5.98
CA ARG A 9 -19.46 -3.21 -7.42
C ARG A 9 -20.33 -2.00 -7.79
N SER A 10 -19.80 -1.15 -8.66
CA SER A 10 -20.51 -0.03 -9.26
C SER A 10 -20.32 -0.09 -10.78
N ASP A 11 -21.31 -0.61 -11.49
CA ASP A 11 -21.28 -0.87 -12.93
C ASP A 11 -20.06 -1.74 -13.34
N ASP A 12 -19.12 -1.18 -14.09
CA ASP A 12 -17.87 -1.81 -14.52
C ASP A 12 -16.65 -1.44 -13.63
N ALA A 13 -16.90 -0.77 -12.50
CA ALA A 13 -15.91 -0.49 -11.48
C ALA A 13 -16.09 -1.37 -10.24
N MET A 14 -14.98 -1.69 -9.58
CA MET A 14 -14.95 -2.35 -8.28
C MET A 14 -14.31 -1.44 -7.24
N ILE A 15 -15.02 -1.19 -6.14
CA ILE A 15 -14.45 -0.51 -4.98
C ILE A 15 -13.98 -1.58 -4.00
N VAL A 16 -12.68 -1.60 -3.75
CA VAL A 16 -12.03 -2.46 -2.77
C VAL A 16 -11.71 -1.62 -1.55
N ARG A 17 -12.44 -1.83 -0.48
CA ARG A 17 -12.19 -1.17 0.79
C ARG A 17 -11.51 -2.13 1.74
N PHE A 18 -10.41 -1.72 2.33
CA PHE A 18 -9.77 -2.46 3.40
C PHE A 18 -9.83 -1.66 4.71
N ASP A 19 -10.35 -2.29 5.75
CA ASP A 19 -10.54 -1.68 7.06
C ASP A 19 -10.32 -2.72 8.15
N ARG A 20 -9.28 -2.51 8.93
CA ARG A 20 -8.96 -3.34 10.08
C ARG A 20 -9.79 -2.99 11.32
N GLN A 21 -10.67 -2.00 11.23
CA GLN A 21 -11.49 -1.48 12.33
C GLN A 21 -10.66 -1.00 13.54
N GLY A 22 -9.49 -0.45 13.26
CA GLY A 22 -8.59 0.05 14.29
C GLY A 22 -7.13 0.07 13.83
N ALA A 23 -6.21 0.28 14.77
CA ALA A 23 -4.76 0.31 14.55
C ALA A 23 -4.33 1.22 13.37
N LEU A 24 -5.11 2.27 13.07
CA LEU A 24 -4.89 3.17 11.92
C LEU A 24 -4.66 2.41 10.60
N ASN A 25 -5.37 1.30 10.45
CA ASN A 25 -5.33 0.46 9.26
C ASN A 25 -3.93 -0.09 8.91
N ALA A 26 -3.15 -0.46 9.97
CA ALA A 26 -1.82 -1.04 9.80
C ALA A 26 -1.88 -2.44 9.18
N PHE A 27 -0.89 -2.78 8.36
CA PHE A 27 -0.78 -4.08 7.69
C PHE A 27 -0.25 -5.16 8.64
N ASP A 28 -1.12 -6.07 9.07
CA ASP A 28 -0.76 -7.37 9.60
C ASP A 28 -0.71 -8.44 8.50
N GLN A 29 -0.37 -9.68 8.87
CA GLN A 29 -0.27 -10.77 7.91
C GLN A 29 -1.62 -11.15 7.28
N LYS A 30 -2.73 -10.93 8.01
CA LYS A 30 -4.09 -11.16 7.49
C LYS A 30 -4.43 -10.15 6.40
N MET A 31 -4.23 -8.85 6.65
CA MET A 31 -4.46 -7.78 5.66
C MET A 31 -3.65 -8.01 4.37
N ILE A 32 -2.35 -8.33 4.51
CA ILE A 32 -1.49 -8.63 3.36
C ILE A 32 -2.05 -9.81 2.55
N THR A 33 -2.53 -10.85 3.23
CA THR A 33 -3.08 -12.04 2.58
C THR A 33 -4.38 -11.71 1.86
N GLU A 34 -5.34 -11.08 2.53
CA GLU A 34 -6.64 -10.75 1.95
C GLU A 34 -6.53 -9.83 0.75
N LEU A 35 -5.71 -8.78 0.83
CA LEU A 35 -5.48 -7.88 -0.30
C LEU A 35 -4.76 -8.56 -1.48
N THR A 36 -3.86 -9.51 -1.20
CA THR A 36 -3.20 -10.28 -2.25
C THR A 36 -4.20 -11.22 -2.96
N ASP A 37 -5.05 -11.89 -2.19
CA ASP A 37 -6.04 -12.82 -2.75
C ASP A 37 -7.18 -12.07 -3.45
N THR A 38 -7.54 -10.88 -2.96
CA THR A 38 -8.47 -9.97 -3.66
C THR A 38 -7.92 -9.55 -5.03
N ALA A 39 -6.65 -9.17 -5.11
CA ALA A 39 -6.04 -8.83 -6.41
C ALA A 39 -6.08 -10.02 -7.39
N LYS A 40 -5.77 -11.22 -6.92
CA LYS A 40 -5.86 -12.43 -7.77
C LYS A 40 -7.30 -12.71 -8.23
N LEU A 41 -8.28 -12.53 -7.35
CA LEU A 41 -9.69 -12.69 -7.71
C LEU A 41 -10.10 -11.68 -8.79
N LEU A 42 -9.71 -10.43 -8.64
CA LEU A 42 -10.02 -9.36 -9.60
C LEU A 42 -9.33 -9.56 -10.94
N ALA A 43 -8.12 -10.10 -10.96
CA ALA A 43 -7.41 -10.40 -12.21
C ALA A 43 -8.17 -11.37 -13.13
N GLU A 44 -9.01 -12.24 -12.56
CA GLU A 44 -9.85 -13.19 -13.31
C GLU A 44 -11.22 -12.61 -13.71
N ASP A 45 -11.65 -11.48 -13.10
CA ASP A 45 -12.93 -10.83 -13.44
C ASP A 45 -12.77 -9.80 -14.57
N LEU A 46 -12.84 -10.29 -15.81
CA LEU A 46 -12.73 -9.45 -17.01
C LEU A 46 -13.95 -8.56 -17.27
N THR A 47 -14.97 -8.60 -16.43
CA THR A 47 -16.14 -7.71 -16.51
C THR A 47 -15.95 -6.41 -15.72
N VAL A 48 -14.94 -6.35 -14.84
CA VAL A 48 -14.48 -5.15 -14.15
C VAL A 48 -13.42 -4.47 -14.99
N ARG A 49 -13.56 -3.18 -15.24
CA ARG A 49 -12.62 -2.38 -16.05
C ARG A 49 -11.71 -1.48 -15.20
N SER A 50 -12.19 -1.11 -14.01
CA SER A 50 -11.43 -0.26 -13.09
C SER A 50 -11.61 -0.71 -11.65
N VAL A 51 -10.59 -0.51 -10.83
CA VAL A 51 -10.58 -0.86 -9.42
C VAL A 51 -10.15 0.35 -8.60
N VAL A 52 -10.99 0.76 -7.65
CA VAL A 52 -10.66 1.79 -6.67
C VAL A 52 -10.28 1.11 -5.35
N LEU A 53 -9.01 1.22 -4.98
CA LEU A 53 -8.51 0.73 -3.70
C LEU A 53 -8.57 1.86 -2.67
N THR A 54 -9.30 1.67 -1.58
CA THR A 54 -9.45 2.66 -0.52
C THR A 54 -9.36 2.02 0.86
N GLY A 55 -8.85 2.77 1.83
CA GLY A 55 -8.80 2.38 3.23
C GLY A 55 -9.99 2.89 4.03
N ALA A 56 -9.82 2.96 5.36
CA ALA A 56 -10.74 3.65 6.24
C ALA A 56 -10.59 5.17 6.13
N SER A 57 -11.63 5.93 6.48
CA SER A 57 -11.64 7.41 6.38
C SER A 57 -10.55 8.09 7.20
N ALA A 58 -10.18 7.52 8.36
CA ALA A 58 -9.14 8.08 9.23
C ALA A 58 -7.72 7.80 8.72
N ALA A 59 -7.54 6.74 7.94
CA ALA A 59 -6.24 6.34 7.41
C ALA A 59 -6.42 5.40 6.22
N PHE A 60 -5.76 5.70 5.12
CA PHE A 60 -5.54 4.68 4.11
C PHE A 60 -4.72 3.55 4.73
N SER A 61 -3.56 3.85 5.29
CA SER A 61 -2.80 2.91 6.15
C SER A 61 -1.67 3.65 6.88
N SER A 62 -1.41 3.25 8.13
CA SER A 62 -0.22 3.66 8.91
C SER A 62 1.04 2.83 8.61
N GLY A 63 0.99 1.95 7.62
CA GLY A 63 2.12 1.10 7.23
C GLY A 63 2.08 -0.29 7.86
N ILE A 64 3.23 -0.96 7.91
CA ILE A 64 3.35 -2.29 8.51
C ILE A 64 3.08 -2.23 10.02
N ASP A 65 2.34 -3.20 10.55
CA ASP A 65 2.11 -3.31 11.98
C ASP A 65 3.39 -3.75 12.71
N LEU A 66 4.03 -2.80 13.37
CA LEU A 66 5.25 -3.05 14.14
C LEU A 66 4.99 -3.85 15.43
N LYS A 67 3.72 -3.98 15.85
CA LYS A 67 3.32 -4.72 17.06
C LYS A 67 2.84 -6.13 16.76
N ASP A 68 2.59 -6.46 15.51
CA ASP A 68 2.21 -7.81 15.12
C ASP A 68 3.42 -8.74 15.19
N ALA A 69 3.44 -9.63 16.21
CA ALA A 69 4.50 -10.61 16.39
C ALA A 69 4.72 -11.48 15.14
N GLN A 70 3.66 -11.77 14.38
CA GLN A 70 3.78 -12.53 13.12
C GLN A 70 4.61 -11.82 12.06
N ASN A 71 4.76 -10.50 12.15
CA ASN A 71 5.63 -9.75 11.24
C ASN A 71 7.12 -9.90 11.62
N TRP A 72 7.44 -10.10 12.91
CA TRP A 72 8.80 -9.93 13.44
C TRP A 72 9.36 -11.16 14.17
N ASP A 73 8.53 -12.15 14.54
CA ASP A 73 9.01 -13.39 15.16
C ASP A 73 9.65 -14.28 14.10
N LEU A 74 10.99 -14.25 14.06
CA LEU A 74 11.82 -14.95 13.09
C LEU A 74 12.66 -16.07 13.71
N GLU A 75 12.67 -16.23 15.06
CA GLU A 75 13.60 -17.11 15.76
C GLU A 75 13.47 -18.59 15.35
N ALA A 76 12.24 -19.03 15.07
CA ALA A 76 11.96 -20.41 14.67
C ALA A 76 12.07 -20.65 13.16
N MET A 77 12.44 -19.64 12.35
CA MET A 77 12.42 -19.70 10.91
C MET A 77 13.80 -19.94 10.31
N ASN A 78 13.85 -20.74 9.25
CA ASN A 78 15.03 -20.81 8.40
C ASN A 78 15.09 -19.63 7.41
N ASP A 79 16.23 -19.42 6.75
CA ASP A 79 16.48 -18.31 5.85
C ASP A 79 15.47 -18.20 4.69
N LEU A 80 15.01 -19.34 4.17
CA LEU A 80 14.01 -19.35 3.08
C LEU A 80 12.63 -18.92 3.58
N GLU A 81 12.26 -19.30 4.80
CA GLU A 81 11.02 -18.89 5.44
C GLU A 81 11.03 -17.38 5.75
N ILE A 82 12.15 -16.88 6.29
CA ILE A 82 12.37 -15.45 6.52
C ILE A 82 12.24 -14.67 5.21
N ARG A 83 12.97 -15.10 4.18
CA ARG A 83 12.89 -14.48 2.85
C ARG A 83 11.46 -14.51 2.30
N ARG A 84 10.76 -15.62 2.40
CA ARG A 84 9.38 -15.79 1.94
C ARG A 84 8.44 -14.83 2.69
N ARG A 85 8.64 -14.63 3.98
CA ARG A 85 7.87 -13.73 4.82
C ARG A 85 8.03 -12.28 4.37
N PHE A 86 9.25 -11.79 4.29
CA PHE A 86 9.50 -10.41 3.83
C PHE A 86 9.07 -10.16 2.38
N TYR A 87 9.06 -11.20 1.56
CA TYR A 87 8.62 -11.09 0.16
C TYR A 87 7.10 -11.00 -0.01
N ARG A 88 6.30 -11.19 1.06
CA ARG A 88 4.83 -11.11 0.96
C ARG A 88 4.34 -9.73 0.54
N GLY A 89 4.90 -8.66 1.09
CA GLY A 89 4.57 -7.30 0.69
C GLY A 89 4.96 -6.98 -0.76
N VAL A 90 6.10 -7.51 -1.24
CA VAL A 90 6.48 -7.40 -2.65
C VAL A 90 5.43 -8.07 -3.55
N ARG A 91 4.99 -9.29 -3.18
CA ARG A 91 3.96 -10.03 -3.94
C ARG A 91 2.60 -9.33 -3.91
N LEU A 92 2.24 -8.73 -2.78
CA LEU A 92 1.04 -7.91 -2.69
C LEU A 92 1.09 -6.77 -3.70
N CYS A 93 2.13 -5.95 -3.65
CA CYS A 93 2.26 -4.81 -4.57
C CYS A 93 2.33 -5.27 -6.03
N GLN A 94 3.04 -6.37 -6.31
CA GLN A 94 3.11 -6.92 -7.67
C GLN A 94 1.74 -7.40 -8.16
N ALA A 95 0.94 -8.06 -7.30
CA ALA A 95 -0.39 -8.52 -7.68
C ALA A 95 -1.34 -7.36 -8.03
N TRP A 96 -1.19 -6.21 -7.36
CA TRP A 96 -1.95 -4.99 -7.68
C TRP A 96 -1.45 -4.30 -8.95
N GLU A 97 -0.15 -4.27 -9.20
CA GLU A 97 0.46 -3.71 -10.41
C GLU A 97 0.13 -4.53 -11.66
N ASP A 98 0.02 -5.86 -11.52
CA ASP A 98 -0.25 -6.78 -12.64
C ASP A 98 -1.75 -6.89 -12.99
N LEU A 99 -2.64 -6.17 -12.29
CA LEU A 99 -4.06 -6.19 -12.60
C LEU A 99 -4.32 -5.67 -14.03
N PRO A 100 -5.14 -6.37 -14.83
CA PRO A 100 -5.50 -5.92 -16.18
C PRO A 100 -6.44 -4.70 -16.15
N GLN A 101 -7.06 -4.42 -15.02
CA GLN A 101 -7.93 -3.27 -14.78
C GLN A 101 -7.10 -2.02 -14.48
N ILE A 102 -7.64 -0.85 -14.80
CA ILE A 102 -7.07 0.42 -14.32
C ILE A 102 -7.26 0.51 -12.80
N THR A 103 -6.18 0.72 -12.07
CA THR A 103 -6.16 0.77 -10.61
C THR A 103 -5.97 2.19 -10.07
N ILE A 104 -6.80 2.57 -9.10
CA ILE A 104 -6.77 3.90 -8.48
C ILE A 104 -6.69 3.74 -6.97
N ALA A 105 -5.59 4.15 -6.35
CA ALA A 105 -5.52 4.28 -4.90
C ALA A 105 -6.17 5.59 -4.47
N ALA A 106 -7.29 5.50 -3.74
CA ALA A 106 -8.00 6.66 -3.18
C ALA A 106 -7.75 6.71 -1.66
N ALA A 107 -7.00 7.71 -1.21
CA ALA A 107 -6.57 7.80 0.17
C ALA A 107 -7.17 9.01 0.89
N GLU A 108 -7.75 8.73 2.06
CA GLU A 108 -8.09 9.70 3.08
C GLU A 108 -7.11 9.57 4.26
N GLY A 109 -6.93 10.64 5.02
CA GLY A 109 -6.07 10.67 6.20
C GLY A 109 -4.61 10.44 5.87
N MET A 110 -4.05 9.33 6.33
CA MET A 110 -2.61 9.04 6.18
C MET A 110 -2.34 7.86 5.24
N MET A 111 -1.31 8.01 4.41
CA MET A 111 -0.73 6.96 3.58
C MET A 111 0.74 6.83 3.95
N VAL A 112 1.09 5.82 4.77
CA VAL A 112 2.41 5.72 5.42
C VAL A 112 3.12 4.42 5.05
N GLY A 113 4.42 4.47 4.78
CA GLY A 113 5.31 3.33 4.60
C GLY A 113 4.77 2.26 3.65
N ALA A 114 4.40 1.09 4.17
CA ALA A 114 3.77 0.02 3.39
C ALA A 114 2.47 0.47 2.69
N GLY A 115 1.71 1.43 3.26
CA GLY A 115 0.56 2.06 2.60
C GLY A 115 0.98 2.86 1.37
N CYS A 116 2.09 3.61 1.46
CA CYS A 116 2.69 4.26 0.29
C CYS A 116 3.09 3.22 -0.76
N ALA A 117 3.74 2.14 -0.35
CA ALA A 117 4.19 1.08 -1.26
C ALA A 117 3.03 0.46 -2.05
N LEU A 118 1.91 0.18 -1.39
CA LEU A 118 0.71 -0.34 -2.05
C LEU A 118 0.06 0.71 -2.97
N GLY A 119 -0.06 1.96 -2.52
CA GLY A 119 -0.59 3.04 -3.36
C GLY A 119 0.26 3.32 -4.61
N LEU A 120 1.59 3.16 -4.50
CA LEU A 120 2.52 3.28 -5.63
C LEU A 120 2.41 2.13 -6.64
N ALA A 121 1.84 1.00 -6.25
CA ALA A 121 1.58 -0.13 -7.13
C ALA A 121 0.30 0.04 -7.98
N CYS A 122 -0.55 1.00 -7.65
CA CYS A 122 -1.69 1.35 -8.48
C CYS A 122 -1.28 2.31 -9.62
N ASP A 123 -2.06 2.34 -10.71
CA ASP A 123 -1.80 3.25 -11.83
C ASP A 123 -1.90 4.71 -11.41
N TRP A 124 -2.96 5.06 -10.69
CA TRP A 124 -3.20 6.42 -10.22
C TRP A 124 -3.42 6.49 -8.71
N ARG A 125 -3.17 7.66 -8.16
CA ARG A 125 -3.36 7.99 -6.75
C ARG A 125 -4.15 9.28 -6.64
N VAL A 126 -5.22 9.25 -5.83
CA VAL A 126 -6.02 10.40 -5.47
C VAL A 126 -5.97 10.53 -3.95
N LEU A 127 -5.61 11.69 -3.45
CA LEU A 127 -5.56 11.96 -2.01
C LEU A 127 -6.59 13.03 -1.64
N ALA A 128 -7.22 12.85 -0.51
CA ALA A 128 -8.00 13.92 0.12
C ALA A 128 -7.09 15.13 0.39
N ARG A 129 -7.64 16.33 0.36
CA ARG A 129 -6.87 17.56 0.48
C ARG A 129 -6.08 17.68 1.79
N ASP A 130 -6.61 17.11 2.87
CA ASP A 130 -6.01 17.07 4.20
C ASP A 130 -5.22 15.77 4.47
N ALA A 131 -5.16 14.88 3.48
CA ALA A 131 -4.35 13.66 3.55
C ALA A 131 -2.86 13.97 3.35
N TYR A 132 -2.01 13.05 3.82
CA TYR A 132 -0.56 13.14 3.64
C TYR A 132 0.07 11.79 3.34
N LEU A 133 1.20 11.83 2.62
CA LEU A 133 2.10 10.69 2.48
C LEU A 133 3.25 10.82 3.48
N PHE A 134 3.78 9.66 3.91
CA PHE A 134 4.91 9.63 4.81
C PHE A 134 5.71 8.33 4.63
N VAL A 135 7.01 8.45 4.44
CA VAL A 135 7.96 7.33 4.29
C VAL A 135 8.94 7.36 5.45
N PRO A 136 8.55 6.83 6.65
CA PRO A 136 9.35 6.94 7.88
C PRO A 136 10.43 5.86 8.03
N GLU A 137 10.59 4.95 7.08
CA GLU A 137 11.38 3.73 7.21
C GLU A 137 12.80 4.00 7.72
N VAL A 138 13.46 5.06 7.27
CA VAL A 138 14.80 5.44 7.71
C VAL A 138 14.87 5.76 9.21
N GLN A 139 13.78 6.28 9.77
CA GLN A 139 13.70 6.64 11.21
C GLN A 139 13.65 5.39 12.12
N VAL A 140 13.28 4.25 11.57
CA VAL A 140 13.23 2.96 12.27
C VAL A 140 14.29 1.98 11.79
N GLY A 141 15.31 2.47 11.06
CA GLY A 141 16.43 1.66 10.59
C GLY A 141 16.10 0.75 9.41
N LEU A 142 15.01 1.00 8.69
CA LEU A 142 14.59 0.27 7.50
C LEU A 142 14.77 1.11 6.24
N ASN A 143 14.63 0.50 5.10
CA ASN A 143 14.47 1.19 3.81
C ASN A 143 13.05 0.99 3.29
N LEU A 144 12.60 1.85 2.39
CA LEU A 144 11.34 1.66 1.68
C LEU A 144 11.40 0.36 0.85
N GLN A 145 10.55 -0.59 1.23
CA GLN A 145 10.52 -1.95 0.68
C GLN A 145 9.35 -2.17 -0.29
N TRP A 146 8.93 -3.42 -0.45
CA TRP A 146 7.81 -3.89 -1.25
C TRP A 146 7.89 -3.51 -2.75
N GLY A 147 9.12 -3.27 -3.26
CA GLY A 147 9.33 -2.83 -4.63
C GLY A 147 8.91 -1.37 -4.89
N ALA A 148 8.64 -0.60 -3.84
CA ALA A 148 8.12 0.76 -3.97
C ALA A 148 9.15 1.77 -4.50
N LEU A 149 10.44 1.59 -4.16
CA LEU A 149 11.47 2.55 -4.55
C LEU A 149 11.60 2.73 -6.08
N PRO A 150 11.66 1.69 -6.92
CA PRO A 150 11.67 1.84 -8.37
C PRO A 150 10.44 2.60 -8.90
N ARG A 151 9.24 2.29 -8.37
CA ARG A 151 7.98 2.96 -8.74
C ARG A 151 8.02 4.44 -8.38
N LEU A 152 8.49 4.75 -7.17
CA LEU A 152 8.67 6.13 -6.72
C LEU A 152 9.63 6.91 -7.62
N VAL A 153 10.78 6.31 -7.96
CA VAL A 153 11.78 6.93 -8.85
C VAL A 153 11.18 7.19 -10.24
N THR A 154 10.36 6.29 -10.75
CA THR A 154 9.70 6.47 -12.05
C THR A 154 8.72 7.66 -12.03
N LEU A 155 8.03 7.89 -10.93
CA LEU A 155 7.03 8.94 -10.80
C LEU A 155 7.66 10.33 -10.57
N VAL A 156 8.60 10.45 -9.63
CA VAL A 156 9.11 11.76 -9.18
C VAL A 156 10.57 12.01 -9.53
N GLY A 157 11.25 11.05 -10.14
CA GLY A 157 12.67 11.10 -10.43
C GLY A 157 13.56 10.80 -9.22
N PRO A 158 14.85 10.51 -9.45
CA PRO A 158 15.75 10.00 -8.40
C PRO A 158 16.05 11.00 -7.28
N ALA A 159 16.09 12.32 -7.57
CA ALA A 159 16.37 13.33 -6.57
C ALA A 159 15.26 13.43 -5.52
N ARG A 160 14.03 13.58 -5.97
CA ARG A 160 12.85 13.64 -5.08
C ARG A 160 12.59 12.32 -4.36
N ALA A 161 12.82 11.19 -5.03
CA ALA A 161 12.72 9.88 -4.38
C ALA A 161 13.71 9.75 -3.21
N LYS A 162 14.95 10.23 -3.36
CA LYS A 162 15.94 10.30 -2.25
C LYS A 162 15.45 11.23 -1.14
N GLU A 163 14.93 12.40 -1.47
CA GLU A 163 14.41 13.35 -0.50
C GLU A 163 13.29 12.71 0.33
N ILE A 164 12.29 12.10 -0.31
CA ILE A 164 11.18 11.40 0.36
C ILE A 164 11.71 10.30 1.29
N CYS A 165 12.61 9.45 0.79
CA CYS A 165 13.06 8.27 1.54
C CYS A 165 14.09 8.56 2.62
N LEU A 166 14.93 9.60 2.47
CA LEU A 166 16.06 9.87 3.37
C LEU A 166 15.74 10.93 4.41
N LEU A 167 14.92 11.93 4.08
CA LEU A 167 14.54 12.96 5.04
C LEU A 167 13.40 12.47 5.95
N GLY A 168 12.54 11.56 5.47
CA GLY A 168 11.46 11.00 6.26
C GLY A 168 10.52 12.09 6.78
N GLU A 169 10.12 13.01 5.91
CA GLU A 169 9.20 14.11 6.22
C GLU A 169 7.80 13.81 5.68
N LYS A 170 6.78 14.35 6.36
CA LYS A 170 5.40 14.26 5.87
C LYS A 170 5.24 15.14 4.65
N MET A 171 4.69 14.58 3.59
CA MET A 171 4.37 15.27 2.35
C MET A 171 2.87 15.52 2.27
N SER A 172 2.46 16.77 2.18
CA SER A 172 1.05 17.14 1.95
C SER A 172 0.56 16.71 0.58
N SER A 173 -0.77 16.59 0.42
CA SER A 173 -1.39 16.32 -0.88
C SER A 173 -1.02 17.38 -1.93
N ASP A 174 -0.96 18.66 -1.57
CA ASP A 174 -0.56 19.73 -2.48
C ASP A 174 0.89 19.55 -2.98
N GLN A 175 1.82 19.21 -2.10
CA GLN A 175 3.21 18.95 -2.50
C GLN A 175 3.33 17.69 -3.36
N ALA A 176 2.60 16.62 -3.00
CA ALA A 176 2.55 15.39 -3.79
C ALA A 176 2.02 15.64 -5.21
N LEU A 177 1.01 16.51 -5.34
CA LEU A 177 0.46 16.93 -6.64
C LEU A 177 1.50 17.70 -7.47
N VAL A 178 2.16 18.70 -6.87
CA VAL A 178 3.20 19.49 -7.55
C VAL A 178 4.37 18.62 -8.01
N TRP A 179 4.66 17.53 -7.28
CA TRP A 179 5.73 16.61 -7.65
C TRP A 179 5.31 15.53 -8.65
N GLY A 180 4.03 15.45 -8.98
CA GLY A 180 3.48 14.44 -9.91
C GLY A 180 3.37 13.05 -9.28
N LEU A 181 3.34 12.98 -7.95
CA LEU A 181 3.17 11.71 -7.25
C LEU A 181 1.70 11.27 -7.20
N ILE A 182 0.78 12.24 -7.25
CA ILE A 182 -0.66 12.04 -7.30
C ILE A 182 -1.26 12.83 -8.46
#